data_5a685401be2485e00780292c743e2ced
#
_entry.id   5a685401be2485e00780292c743e2ced
#
_cell.length_a   1.000
_cell.length_b   1.000
_cell.length_c   1.000
_cell.angle_alpha   90.00
_cell.angle_beta   90.00
_cell.angle_gamma   90.00
#
_symmetry.space_group_name_H-M   'P 1'
#
loop_
_entity.id
_entity.type
_entity.pdbx_description
1 polymer ?
#
loop_
_entity_poly.entity_id
_entity_poly.type
_entity_poly.pdbx_seq_one_letter_code
_entity_poly.pdbx_strand_id
1 'polypeptide(L)'
;MTAMNVVRFRVKPGCEQKFIDAHRSAGPQFDGFLGGRLIKTGDRTFCVVAEWRSFDALAAARPEMISLLDSMRELLEDLGGGLGVTDPVSGDVVVKLEARRAAPKRAKKKKKKSAATKKTKAGKRKRR
;
A
#
# COMPACT_ATOMS: atom_id res chain seq x y z
N MET A 1 -2.39 -10.70 17.43
CA MET A 1 -2.83 -9.32 17.16
C MET A 1 -1.88 -8.71 16.14
N THR A 2 -2.43 -8.24 15.03
CA THR A 2 -1.61 -7.61 14.02
C THR A 2 -1.26 -6.18 14.42
N ALA A 3 -0.31 -5.59 13.69
CA ALA A 3 0.10 -4.21 13.91
C ALA A 3 0.21 -3.53 12.56
N MET A 4 0.16 -2.21 12.58
CA MET A 4 0.33 -1.44 11.36
C MET A 4 1.26 -0.29 11.60
N ASN A 5 1.95 0.13 10.55
CA ASN A 5 2.67 1.38 10.56
C ASN A 5 2.28 2.22 9.37
N VAL A 6 2.32 3.53 9.57
CA VAL A 6 1.99 4.52 8.55
C VAL A 6 3.12 5.52 8.53
N VAL A 7 3.70 5.76 7.35
CA VAL A 7 4.85 6.65 7.23
C VAL A 7 4.61 7.64 6.10
N ARG A 8 4.71 8.93 6.41
CA ARG A 8 4.53 9.99 5.43
C ARG A 8 5.87 10.49 4.91
N PHE A 9 5.88 10.86 3.63
CA PHE A 9 7.08 11.35 2.93
C PHE A 9 6.72 12.52 2.04
N ARG A 10 7.69 13.39 1.81
CA ARG A 10 7.62 14.39 0.75
C ARG A 10 8.83 14.18 -0.16
N VAL A 11 8.55 14.02 -1.44
CA VAL A 11 9.57 13.71 -2.43
C VAL A 11 10.06 15.00 -3.09
N LYS A 12 11.34 15.07 -3.39
CA LYS A 12 11.90 16.23 -4.09
C LYS A 12 11.27 16.37 -5.47
N PRO A 13 11.17 17.60 -5.98
CA PRO A 13 10.61 17.82 -7.31
C PRO A 13 11.32 16.97 -8.37
N GLY A 14 10.53 16.30 -9.20
CA GLY A 14 11.07 15.47 -10.28
C GLY A 14 11.49 14.08 -9.87
N CYS A 15 11.39 13.73 -8.58
CA CYS A 15 11.81 12.42 -8.10
C CYS A 15 10.63 11.50 -7.80
N GLU A 16 9.43 11.92 -8.16
CA GLU A 16 8.22 11.16 -7.82
C GLU A 16 8.24 9.74 -8.39
N GLN A 17 8.57 9.62 -9.67
CA GLN A 17 8.56 8.31 -10.30
C GLN A 17 9.66 7.41 -9.76
N LYS A 18 10.83 7.98 -9.48
CA LYS A 18 11.92 7.21 -8.87
C LYS A 18 11.51 6.66 -7.52
N PHE A 19 10.79 7.46 -6.73
CA PHE A 19 10.32 7.04 -5.43
C PHE A 19 9.33 5.88 -5.54
N ILE A 20 8.37 6.00 -6.47
CA ILE A 20 7.39 4.94 -6.73
C ILE A 20 8.10 3.67 -7.17
N ASP A 21 9.03 3.79 -8.11
CA ASP A 21 9.74 2.63 -8.64
C ASP A 21 10.60 1.97 -7.58
N ALA A 22 11.20 2.75 -6.69
CA ALA A 22 12.01 2.20 -5.60
C ALA A 22 11.15 1.32 -4.69
N HIS A 23 9.91 1.72 -4.43
CA HIS A 23 9.00 0.91 -3.62
C HIS A 23 8.55 -0.33 -4.36
N ARG A 24 8.30 -0.19 -5.67
CA ARG A 24 7.83 -1.31 -6.48
C ARG A 24 8.89 -2.42 -6.57
N SER A 25 10.15 -2.04 -6.70
CA SER A 25 11.23 -3.01 -6.84
C SER A 25 11.79 -3.50 -5.50
N ALA A 26 11.46 -2.83 -4.40
CA ALA A 26 12.00 -3.20 -3.09
C ALA A 26 11.56 -4.59 -2.66
N GLY A 27 10.38 -5.04 -3.08
CA GLY A 27 9.86 -6.35 -2.78
C GLY A 27 10.01 -6.70 -1.30
N PRO A 28 9.01 -6.47 -0.49
CA PRO A 28 9.16 -6.63 0.95
C PRO A 28 9.47 -8.07 1.33
N GLN A 29 10.61 -8.25 1.97
CA GLN A 29 11.05 -9.56 2.44
C GLN A 29 11.26 -9.52 3.94
N PHE A 30 10.55 -8.62 4.60
CA PHE A 30 10.66 -8.52 6.05
C PHE A 30 9.87 -9.64 6.70
N ASP A 31 10.46 -10.28 7.70
CA ASP A 31 9.77 -11.31 8.44
C ASP A 31 8.55 -10.70 9.13
N GLY A 32 7.41 -11.36 8.97
CA GLY A 32 6.16 -10.90 9.57
C GLY A 32 5.42 -9.81 8.81
N PHE A 33 5.95 -9.37 7.69
CA PHE A 33 5.26 -8.38 6.86
C PHE A 33 4.10 -9.05 6.13
N LEU A 34 2.91 -8.48 6.27
CA LEU A 34 1.69 -9.06 5.68
C LEU A 34 1.25 -8.34 4.41
N GLY A 35 1.76 -7.15 4.18
CA GLY A 35 1.43 -6.41 2.97
C GLY A 35 1.31 -4.93 3.26
N GLY A 36 1.31 -4.14 2.20
CA GLY A 36 1.22 -2.71 2.35
C GLY A 36 0.83 -2.00 1.08
N ARG A 37 0.70 -0.71 1.19
CA ARG A 37 0.34 0.13 0.07
C ARG A 37 1.10 1.44 0.15
N LEU A 38 1.49 1.95 -1.02
CA LEU A 38 2.03 3.30 -1.12
C LEU A 38 0.92 4.15 -1.71
N ILE A 39 0.52 5.18 -0.98
CA ILE A 39 -0.56 6.07 -1.36
C ILE A 39 0.02 7.41 -1.77
N LYS A 40 -0.44 7.96 -2.88
CA LYS A 40 -0.07 9.31 -3.28
C LYS A 40 -1.10 10.27 -2.70
N THR A 41 -0.66 11.14 -1.81
CA THR A 41 -1.57 12.07 -1.10
C THR A 41 -1.52 13.49 -1.62
N GLY A 42 -0.59 13.78 -2.54
CA GLY A 42 -0.46 15.08 -3.17
C GLY A 42 0.57 14.99 -4.29
N ASP A 43 0.91 16.10 -4.89
CA ASP A 43 1.82 16.08 -6.04
C ASP A 43 3.16 15.42 -5.72
N ARG A 44 3.70 15.70 -4.53
CA ARG A 44 4.98 15.16 -4.11
C ARG A 44 4.92 14.49 -2.74
N THR A 45 3.71 14.25 -2.24
CA THR A 45 3.54 13.64 -0.93
C THR A 45 2.98 12.23 -1.05
N PHE A 46 3.51 11.36 -0.22
CA PHE A 46 3.17 9.94 -0.24
C PHE A 46 3.05 9.41 1.18
N CYS A 47 2.37 8.30 1.30
CA CYS A 47 2.19 7.64 2.59
C CYS A 47 2.26 6.12 2.37
N VAL A 48 3.10 5.45 3.14
CA VAL A 48 3.13 3.98 3.16
C VAL A 48 2.25 3.52 4.30
N VAL A 49 1.37 2.56 4.01
CA VAL A 49 0.53 1.93 5.02
C VAL A 49 0.84 0.43 4.94
N ALA A 50 1.34 -0.13 6.02
CA ALA A 50 1.78 -1.53 6.04
C ALA A 50 1.21 -2.27 7.24
N GLU A 51 0.92 -3.54 7.02
CA GLU A 51 0.39 -4.42 8.06
C GLU A 51 1.41 -5.50 8.38
N TRP A 52 1.49 -5.85 9.68
CA TRP A 52 2.48 -6.79 10.21
C TRP A 52 1.80 -7.82 11.08
N ARG A 53 2.40 -9.02 11.15
CA ARG A 53 1.88 -10.12 11.96
C ARG A 53 1.74 -9.71 13.43
N SER A 54 2.65 -8.89 13.91
CA SER A 54 2.63 -8.42 15.30
C SER A 54 3.44 -7.13 15.39
N PHE A 55 3.27 -6.41 16.50
CA PHE A 55 4.08 -5.23 16.74
C PHE A 55 5.55 -5.62 16.93
N ASP A 56 5.80 -6.77 17.54
CA ASP A 56 7.18 -7.26 17.72
C ASP A 56 7.85 -7.48 16.37
N ALA A 57 7.13 -8.05 15.40
CA ALA A 57 7.68 -8.25 14.06
C ALA A 57 8.00 -6.92 13.40
N LEU A 58 7.12 -5.93 13.54
CA LEU A 58 7.33 -4.59 13.02
C LEU A 58 8.59 -3.97 13.64
N ALA A 59 8.70 -4.05 14.96
CA ALA A 59 9.84 -3.49 15.67
C ALA A 59 11.14 -4.19 15.26
N ALA A 60 11.12 -5.49 15.10
CA ALA A 60 12.28 -6.26 14.69
C ALA A 60 12.72 -5.91 13.26
N ALA A 61 11.82 -5.48 12.41
CA ALA A 61 12.13 -5.15 11.03
C ALA A 61 12.65 -3.72 10.87
N ARG A 62 12.60 -2.90 11.92
CA ARG A 62 13.01 -1.50 11.82
C ARG A 62 14.42 -1.29 11.25
N PRO A 63 15.44 -2.03 11.66
CA PRO A 63 16.76 -1.84 11.06
C PRO A 63 16.77 -2.03 9.55
N GLU A 64 16.04 -3.03 9.06
CA GLU A 64 15.95 -3.27 7.62
C GLU A 64 15.15 -2.19 6.92
N MET A 65 14.08 -1.70 7.57
CA MET A 65 13.30 -0.60 7.01
C MET A 65 14.12 0.68 6.95
N ILE A 66 14.94 0.95 7.96
CA ILE A 66 15.81 2.11 7.96
C ILE A 66 16.86 1.99 6.85
N SER A 67 17.40 0.80 6.66
CA SER A 67 18.35 0.54 5.59
C SER A 67 17.72 0.82 4.22
N LEU A 68 16.47 0.38 4.03
CA LEU A 68 15.75 0.65 2.80
C LEU A 68 15.51 2.14 2.63
N LEU A 69 15.12 2.82 3.71
CA LEU A 69 14.91 4.27 3.67
C LEU A 69 16.22 4.98 3.28
N ASP A 70 17.35 4.54 3.83
CA ASP A 70 18.62 5.16 3.51
C ASP A 70 18.94 5.08 2.03
N SER A 71 18.50 4.03 1.34
CA SER A 71 18.74 3.87 -0.09
C SER A 71 17.95 4.86 -0.94
N MET A 72 16.93 5.49 -0.39
CA MET A 72 16.13 6.47 -1.14
C MET A 72 16.03 7.83 -0.43
N ARG A 73 16.84 8.02 0.61
CA ARG A 73 16.80 9.26 1.39
C ARG A 73 17.09 10.49 0.55
N GLU A 74 17.95 10.36 -0.46
CA GLU A 74 18.28 11.48 -1.32
C GLU A 74 17.11 11.95 -2.19
N LEU A 75 16.06 11.15 -2.31
CA LEU A 75 14.87 11.52 -3.05
C LEU A 75 13.88 12.32 -2.20
N LEU A 76 14.12 12.41 -0.91
CA LEU A 76 13.16 12.93 0.06
C LEU A 76 13.53 14.31 0.57
N GLU A 77 12.49 15.09 0.90
CA GLU A 77 12.64 16.41 1.52
C GLU A 77 12.36 16.32 3.01
N ASP A 78 13.00 17.22 3.76
CA ASP A 78 12.70 17.36 5.16
C ASP A 78 11.26 17.84 5.33
N LEU A 79 10.51 17.20 6.22
CA LEU A 79 9.12 17.54 6.46
C LEU A 79 8.94 18.76 7.38
N GLY A 80 10.02 19.21 8.02
CA GLY A 80 9.97 20.32 8.94
C GLY A 80 9.58 19.89 10.34
N GLY A 81 9.60 20.83 11.27
CA GLY A 81 9.16 20.57 12.63
C GLY A 81 9.99 19.52 13.38
N GLY A 82 11.22 19.29 12.95
CA GLY A 82 12.07 18.31 13.59
C GLY A 82 11.82 16.86 13.18
N LEU A 83 10.92 16.63 12.21
CA LEU A 83 10.55 15.29 11.80
C LEU A 83 11.62 14.60 10.94
N GLY A 84 12.44 15.37 10.22
CA GLY A 84 13.36 14.81 9.24
C GLY A 84 12.61 14.45 7.96
N VAL A 85 13.01 13.34 7.31
CA VAL A 85 12.44 12.98 6.02
C VAL A 85 11.25 12.03 6.12
N THR A 86 10.89 11.58 7.33
CA THR A 86 9.74 10.70 7.53
C THR A 86 8.92 11.14 8.72
N ASP A 87 7.64 10.80 8.68
CA ASP A 87 6.73 11.02 9.79
C ASP A 87 5.99 9.71 10.06
N PRO A 88 6.60 8.82 10.87
CA PRO A 88 6.04 7.51 11.13
C PRO A 88 5.13 7.47 12.35
N VAL A 89 4.08 6.64 12.25
CA VAL A 89 3.29 6.23 13.41
C VAL A 89 3.05 4.74 13.29
N SER A 90 2.91 4.07 14.44
CA SER A 90 2.68 2.63 14.43
C SER A 90 1.94 2.23 15.69
N GLY A 91 1.28 1.08 15.64
CA GLY A 91 0.55 0.58 16.77
C GLY A 91 -0.11 -0.75 16.47
N ASP A 92 -0.66 -1.35 17.52
CA ASP A 92 -1.44 -2.58 17.39
C ASP A 92 -2.79 -2.30 16.77
N VAL A 93 -3.27 -3.25 15.97
CA VAL A 93 -4.63 -3.17 15.43
C VAL A 93 -5.57 -3.61 16.55
N VAL A 94 -6.32 -2.67 17.08
CA VAL A 94 -7.24 -2.96 18.18
C VAL A 94 -8.67 -3.23 17.72
N VAL A 95 -9.00 -2.77 16.52
CA VAL A 95 -10.30 -3.03 15.89
C VAL A 95 -10.07 -3.14 14.39
N LYS A 96 -10.58 -4.21 13.80
CA LYS A 96 -10.57 -4.34 12.36
C LYS A 96 -11.94 -3.92 11.84
N LEU A 97 -11.97 -2.89 11.01
CA LEU A 97 -13.21 -2.39 10.46
C LEU A 97 -13.52 -3.18 9.20
N GLU A 98 -14.60 -3.95 9.23
CA GLU A 98 -14.99 -4.76 8.09
C GLU A 98 -15.86 -3.95 7.14
N ALA A 99 -15.64 -4.15 5.86
CA ALA A 99 -16.50 -3.56 4.86
C ALA A 99 -17.89 -4.18 5.00
N ARG A 100 -18.91 -3.36 4.85
CA ARG A 100 -20.26 -3.88 4.87
C ARG A 100 -20.43 -4.81 3.69
N ARG A 101 -20.93 -6.02 3.96
CA ARG A 101 -21.12 -7.00 2.90
C ARG A 101 -22.16 -6.48 1.91
N ALA A 102 -21.79 -6.44 0.64
CA ALA A 102 -22.72 -6.05 -0.41
C ALA A 102 -23.84 -7.09 -0.49
N ALA A 103 -25.05 -6.64 -0.80
CA ALA A 103 -26.12 -7.56 -1.07
C ALA A 103 -25.71 -8.45 -2.24
N PRO A 104 -25.94 -9.74 -2.08
CA PRO A 104 -25.57 -10.62 -3.19
C PRO A 104 -26.25 -10.19 -4.43
N LYS A 105 -25.78 -9.73 -5.00
CA LYS A 105 -25.99 -9.05 -5.91
C LYS A 105 -25.39 -8.68 -6.67
N ARG A 106 -25.38 -8.77 -6.51
CA ARG A 106 -24.64 -8.10 -7.12
C ARG A 106 -23.63 -8.31 -7.52
N ALA A 107 -24.00 -9.13 -7.56
CA ALA A 107 -22.97 -9.05 -7.98
C ALA A 107 -22.35 -9.18 -8.50
N LYS A 108 -22.38 -9.51 -8.73
CA LYS A 108 -21.51 -9.32 -9.26
C LYS A 108 -21.02 -9.20 -9.95
N LYS A 109 -21.41 -9.49 -10.27
CA LYS A 109 -20.71 -9.07 -10.98
C LYS A 109 -19.94 -8.97 -11.51
N LYS A 110 -20.22 -9.40 -11.84
CA LYS A 110 -19.28 -9.11 -12.44
C LYS A 110 -18.56 -9.17 -12.87
N LYS A 111 -18.99 -9.81 -13.09
CA LYS A 111 -18.07 -9.72 -13.67
C LYS A 111 -17.55 -9.75 -14.16
N LYS A 112 -18.12 -10.30 -14.34
CA LYS A 112 -17.39 -10.18 -15.06
C LYS A 112 -16.87 -10.10 -15.65
N LYS A 113 -17.63 -10.48 -16.01
CA LYS A 113 -16.98 -10.25 -16.84
C LYS A 113 -16.36 -10.30 -17.33
N SER A 114 -17.48 -10.78 -17.70
CA SER A 114 -16.72 -10.64 -18.48
C SER A 114 -16.36 -10.87 -18.94
N ALA A 115 -17.23 -10.96 -18.90
CA ALA A 115 -16.82 -10.98 -19.72
C ALA A 115 -16.59 -11.40 -20.30
N ALA A 116 -17.59 -11.55 -20.42
CA ALA A 116 -17.36 -11.62 -21.30
C ALA A 116 -17.12 -12.17 -21.86
N THR A 117 -18.16 -11.96 -21.97
CA THR A 117 -18.14 -12.18 -22.79
C THR A 117 -18.00 -12.82 -23.25
N LYS A 118 -19.05 -12.57 -23.31
CA LYS A 118 -19.30 -12.93 -23.99
C LYS A 118 -19.21 -13.33 -24.49
N LYS A 119 -20.11 -13.33 -24.54
CA LYS A 119 -20.44 -13.59 -25.22
C LYS A 119 -20.24 -13.95 -25.65
N THR A 120 -21.30 -13.97 -25.71
CA THR A 120 -21.46 -14.18 -26.33
C THR A 120 -21.36 -14.68 -26.62
N LYS A 121 -22.11 -14.19 -26.56
CA LYS A 121 -22.43 -14.47 -27.11
C LYS A 121 -22.27 -14.76 -27.34
N ALA A 122 -23.18 -14.85 -27.47
CA ALA A 122 -23.29 -14.94 -28.00
C ALA A 122 -23.19 -15.39 -28.15
N GLY A 123 -24.36 -15.27 -27.85
CA GLY A 123 -24.52 -15.45 -28.56
C GLY A 123 -24.53 -15.87 -28.41
N LYS A 124 -24.80 -15.07 -28.42
CA LYS A 124 -25.03 -15.31 -28.67
C LYS A 124 -24.92 -15.49 -28.53
N ARG A 125 -25.67 -15.33 -28.61
CA ARG A 125 -25.85 -15.49 -28.77
C ARG A 125 -25.76 -15.68 -28.54
N LYS A 126 -26.40 -15.47 -28.63
CA LYS A 126 -26.49 -15.58 -28.72
C LYS A 126 -26.26 -15.75 -28.35
N ARG A 127 -26.97 -15.55 -28.47
CA ARG A 127 -26.97 -15.63 -28.42
C ARG A 127 -26.70 -15.74 -28.17
N ARG A 128 -27.56 -15.79 -28.37
CA ARG A 128 -27.43 -15.83 -28.57
C ARG A 128 -27.03 -16.11 -28.35
#